data_7aeb02c31a602443c019795f6ac48e5c
#
_entry.id   7aeb02c31a602443c019795f6ac48e5c
#
_cell.length_a   1.000
_cell.length_b   1.000
_cell.length_c   1.000
_cell.angle_alpha   90.00
_cell.angle_beta   90.00
_cell.angle_gamma   90.00
#
_symmetry.space_group_name_H-M   'P 1'
#
loop_
_entity.id
_entity.type
_entity.pdbx_description
1 polymer ?
#
loop_
_entity_poly.entity_id
_entity_poly.type
_entity_poly.pdbx_seq_one_letter_code
_entity_poly.pdbx_strand_id
1 'polypeptide(L)'
;MKKNSRAGWERRNSMKRQIGQTLALYPTPLTVVGTMVDGKPNWALVGHTGIIGHDRIMVSMAAAHRTNQGIQDTGRLSVNIVDEALLPMADHAGCVSGWREDKSGLFSWHYAENGAPLLEAAPVSMACTVTDIYRTPGFESFICRIDETLAEESLLNEAGKIDYRRLKPVLFEMPTYEYLRTGDVISRCMKMKAKTDAARE
;
A
#
# COMPACT_ATOMS: atom_id res chain seq x y z
N MET A 1 1.82 -50.28 21.95
CA MET A 1 2.48 -49.10 21.30
C MET A 1 1.47 -48.41 20.38
N LYS A 2 0.82 -47.37 20.83
CA LYS A 2 -0.11 -46.55 19.98
C LYS A 2 0.68 -45.42 19.39
N LYS A 3 0.81 -45.37 18.06
CA LYS A 3 1.43 -44.27 17.31
C LYS A 3 0.54 -43.05 17.43
N ASN A 4 1.03 -42.00 18.09
CA ASN A 4 0.42 -40.67 18.08
C ASN A 4 0.50 -40.10 16.66
N SER A 5 -0.61 -40.13 15.94
CA SER A 5 -0.77 -39.36 14.69
C SER A 5 -1.06 -37.92 15.06
N ARG A 6 -0.04 -37.09 15.20
CA ARG A 6 -0.20 -35.62 15.21
C ARG A 6 -0.68 -35.20 13.85
N ALA A 7 -1.98 -34.95 13.72
CA ALA A 7 -2.58 -34.46 12.51
C ALA A 7 -2.05 -33.04 12.13
N GLY A 8 -1.41 -32.94 10.98
CA GLY A 8 -1.68 -31.83 10.08
C GLY A 8 -0.83 -30.58 10.13
N TRP A 9 0.24 -30.49 10.93
CA TRP A 9 1.32 -29.50 10.70
C TRP A 9 2.57 -30.28 10.31
N GLU A 10 2.62 -30.76 9.08
CA GLU A 10 3.90 -31.14 8.48
C GLU A 10 4.77 -29.91 8.52
N ARG A 11 5.70 -29.85 9.48
CA ARG A 11 6.81 -28.88 9.40
C ARG A 11 7.43 -29.14 8.04
N ARG A 12 7.38 -28.13 7.16
CA ARG A 12 8.26 -28.13 6.00
C ARG A 12 9.64 -28.39 6.56
N ASN A 13 10.21 -29.55 6.25
CA ASN A 13 11.55 -29.94 6.69
C ASN A 13 12.59 -29.19 5.83
N SER A 14 12.43 -27.83 5.78
CA SER A 14 13.29 -26.94 5.04
C SER A 14 14.27 -26.31 6.01
N MET A 15 15.55 -26.53 5.78
CA MET A 15 16.61 -25.83 6.50
C MET A 15 16.50 -24.34 6.21
N LYS A 16 16.34 -23.52 7.25
CA LYS A 16 16.43 -22.07 7.13
C LYS A 16 17.90 -21.67 7.07
N ARG A 17 18.23 -20.81 6.11
CA ARG A 17 19.55 -20.20 5.98
C ARG A 17 19.47 -18.74 6.41
N GLN A 18 20.48 -18.26 7.13
CA GLN A 18 20.63 -16.83 7.42
C GLN A 18 21.00 -16.09 6.13
N ILE A 19 20.26 -15.00 5.82
CA ILE A 19 20.45 -14.19 4.62
C ILE A 19 20.81 -12.72 4.93
N GLY A 20 21.24 -12.45 6.17
CA GLY A 20 21.61 -11.11 6.64
C GLY A 20 20.41 -10.26 7.08
N GLN A 21 20.62 -8.94 7.13
CA GLN A 21 19.57 -7.96 7.45
C GLN A 21 18.79 -7.63 6.17
N THR A 22 17.78 -8.42 5.89
CA THR A 22 16.97 -8.30 4.67
C THR A 22 15.54 -7.94 5.03
N LEU A 23 14.98 -6.94 4.36
CA LEU A 23 13.57 -6.59 4.48
C LEU A 23 12.71 -7.68 3.83
N ALA A 24 11.88 -8.35 4.61
CA ALA A 24 11.08 -9.49 4.18
C ALA A 24 9.57 -9.30 4.42
N LEU A 25 9.08 -8.05 4.38
CA LEU A 25 7.66 -7.70 4.54
C LEU A 25 6.96 -7.48 3.19
N TYR A 26 7.50 -8.03 2.13
CA TYR A 26 6.88 -7.99 0.80
C TYR A 26 6.03 -9.23 0.53
N PRO A 27 5.08 -9.13 -0.44
CA PRO A 27 4.75 -7.95 -1.23
C PRO A 27 3.84 -6.97 -0.47
N THR A 28 3.90 -5.70 -0.86
CA THR A 28 3.04 -4.61 -0.34
C THR A 28 2.15 -4.06 -1.45
N PRO A 29 0.98 -3.46 -1.13
CA PRO A 29 0.20 -2.75 -2.15
C PRO A 29 1.02 -1.63 -2.79
N LEU A 30 0.97 -1.56 -4.13
CA LEU A 30 1.57 -0.47 -4.88
C LEU A 30 0.63 0.73 -4.87
N THR A 31 1.18 1.92 -4.65
CA THR A 31 0.39 3.15 -4.58
C THR A 31 1.06 4.30 -5.34
N VAL A 32 0.24 5.22 -5.85
CA VAL A 32 0.71 6.54 -6.29
C VAL A 32 0.38 7.54 -5.20
N VAL A 33 1.40 8.17 -4.65
CA VAL A 33 1.24 9.25 -3.65
C VAL A 33 1.24 10.58 -4.37
N GLY A 34 0.21 11.38 -4.11
CA GLY A 34 0.04 12.71 -4.67
C GLY A 34 0.12 13.81 -3.60
N THR A 35 0.73 14.93 -3.91
CA THR A 35 0.70 16.15 -3.10
C THR A 35 0.85 17.38 -3.99
N MET A 36 0.52 18.54 -3.47
CA MET A 36 0.76 19.81 -4.18
C MET A 36 2.19 20.29 -3.94
N VAL A 37 2.87 20.69 -5.01
CA VAL A 37 4.20 21.30 -5.00
C VAL A 37 4.15 22.55 -5.90
N ASP A 38 4.45 23.71 -5.36
CA ASP A 38 4.42 24.98 -6.10
C ASP A 38 3.10 25.22 -6.86
N GLY A 39 1.98 24.87 -6.23
CA GLY A 39 0.63 25.02 -6.79
C GLY A 39 0.23 23.99 -7.85
N LYS A 40 1.03 22.97 -8.10
CA LYS A 40 0.78 21.89 -9.05
C LYS A 40 0.83 20.52 -8.36
N PRO A 41 0.07 19.51 -8.82
CA PRO A 41 0.21 18.17 -8.29
C PRO A 41 1.56 17.55 -8.67
N ASN A 42 2.16 16.83 -7.75
CA ASN A 42 3.33 16.01 -7.98
C ASN A 42 3.08 14.61 -7.47
N TRP A 43 3.58 13.61 -8.20
CA TRP A 43 3.26 12.20 -7.99
C TRP A 43 4.51 11.37 -7.73
N ALA A 44 4.41 10.39 -6.86
CA ALA A 44 5.46 9.40 -6.61
C ALA A 44 4.87 7.99 -6.55
N LEU A 45 5.56 7.02 -7.15
CA LEU A 45 5.26 5.61 -6.99
C LEU A 45 5.82 5.11 -5.66
N VAL A 46 5.00 4.51 -4.82
CA VAL A 46 5.39 4.12 -3.46
C VAL A 46 4.89 2.71 -3.13
N GLY A 47 5.84 1.84 -2.74
CA GLY A 47 5.56 0.51 -2.21
C GLY A 47 5.71 0.40 -0.69
N HIS A 48 6.24 1.42 -0.03
CA HIS A 48 6.44 1.39 1.42
C HIS A 48 5.30 2.11 2.15
N THR A 49 4.14 1.44 2.21
CA THR A 49 2.97 1.90 2.97
C THR A 49 2.64 0.90 4.07
N GLY A 50 2.11 1.38 5.19
CA GLY A 50 1.75 0.54 6.32
C GLY A 50 0.50 1.02 7.05
N ILE A 51 -0.27 0.07 7.57
CA ILE A 51 -1.43 0.34 8.42
C ILE A 51 -0.95 0.45 9.87
N ILE A 52 -1.24 1.57 10.54
CA ILE A 52 -0.84 1.82 11.93
C ILE A 52 -2.02 2.08 12.87
N GLY A 53 -3.24 2.08 12.35
CA GLY A 53 -4.49 2.27 13.10
C GLY A 53 -5.70 2.00 12.21
N HIS A 54 -6.91 2.17 12.75
CA HIS A 54 -8.13 1.99 11.96
C HIS A 54 -8.37 3.14 10.97
N ASP A 55 -7.84 4.32 11.27
CA ASP A 55 -7.96 5.56 10.50
C ASP A 55 -6.59 6.15 10.14
N ARG A 56 -5.50 5.36 10.28
CA ARG A 56 -4.14 5.86 10.15
C ARG A 56 -3.26 4.94 9.34
N ILE A 57 -2.45 5.55 8.49
CA ILE A 57 -1.45 4.88 7.68
C ILE A 57 -0.10 5.57 7.80
N MET A 58 0.95 4.84 7.47
CA MET A 58 2.28 5.37 7.28
C MET A 58 2.65 5.28 5.80
N VAL A 59 3.25 6.34 5.28
CA VAL A 59 3.85 6.39 3.93
C VAL A 59 5.32 6.72 4.09
N SER A 60 6.21 5.81 3.67
CA SER A 60 7.65 5.99 3.81
C SER A 60 8.31 6.15 2.43
N MET A 61 9.07 7.21 2.25
CA MET A 61 9.72 7.55 0.98
C MET A 61 11.16 7.99 1.21
N ALA A 62 12.02 7.77 0.20
CA ALA A 62 13.37 8.32 0.24
C ALA A 62 13.32 9.85 0.38
N ALA A 63 14.12 10.40 1.28
CA ALA A 63 14.09 11.83 1.63
C ALA A 63 14.41 12.76 0.43
N ALA A 64 15.03 12.22 -0.63
CA ALA A 64 15.38 12.97 -1.83
C ALA A 64 14.19 13.23 -2.80
N HIS A 65 13.01 12.65 -2.55
CA HIS A 65 11.86 12.89 -3.43
C HIS A 65 11.32 14.32 -3.28
N ARG A 66 11.02 14.98 -4.42
CA ARG A 66 10.35 16.28 -4.42
C ARG A 66 8.97 16.21 -3.76
N THR A 67 8.31 15.07 -3.83
CA THR A 67 7.03 14.81 -3.17
C THR A 67 7.13 15.01 -1.65
N ASN A 68 8.24 14.64 -1.02
CA ASN A 68 8.45 14.85 0.43
C ASN A 68 8.37 16.33 0.80
N GLN A 69 8.98 17.21 -0.01
CA GLN A 69 8.88 18.66 0.22
C GLN A 69 7.43 19.12 0.17
N GLY A 70 6.69 18.77 -0.88
CA GLY A 70 5.28 19.16 -0.99
C GLY A 70 4.42 18.66 0.17
N ILE A 71 4.68 17.44 0.66
CA ILE A 71 3.99 16.92 1.85
C ILE A 71 4.35 17.71 3.10
N GLN A 72 5.62 18.07 3.29
CA GLN A 72 6.05 18.89 4.43
C GLN A 72 5.45 20.30 4.38
N ASP A 73 5.38 20.91 3.20
CA ASP A 73 4.87 22.27 3.00
C ASP A 73 3.35 22.34 3.19
N THR A 74 2.62 21.32 2.72
CA THR A 74 1.14 21.32 2.75
C THR A 74 0.55 20.58 3.94
N GLY A 75 1.29 19.65 4.54
CA GLY A 75 0.78 18.71 5.54
C GLY A 75 -0.22 17.70 4.99
N ARG A 76 -0.32 17.55 3.66
CA ARG A 76 -1.38 16.79 2.98
C ARG A 76 -0.85 15.93 1.86
N LEU A 77 -1.45 14.77 1.71
CA LEU A 77 -1.15 13.86 0.61
C LEU A 77 -2.37 13.02 0.26
N SER A 78 -2.34 12.45 -0.95
CA SER A 78 -3.22 11.35 -1.32
C SER A 78 -2.46 10.05 -1.46
N VAL A 79 -3.15 8.94 -1.19
CA VAL A 79 -2.67 7.58 -1.47
C VAL A 79 -3.66 6.92 -2.41
N ASN A 80 -3.25 6.69 -3.64
CA ASN A 80 -4.07 6.17 -4.71
C ASN A 80 -3.64 4.73 -5.02
N ILE A 81 -4.54 3.77 -4.86
CA ILE A 81 -4.26 2.35 -5.07
C ILE A 81 -4.07 2.09 -6.56
N VAL A 82 -3.04 1.33 -6.89
CA VAL A 82 -2.74 0.94 -8.28
C VAL A 82 -3.35 -0.43 -8.57
N ASP A 83 -4.15 -0.51 -9.62
CA ASP A 83 -4.59 -1.75 -10.26
C ASP A 83 -3.79 -2.01 -11.56
N GLU A 84 -4.10 -3.10 -12.27
CA GLU A 84 -3.37 -3.44 -13.50
C GLU A 84 -3.59 -2.41 -14.64
N ALA A 85 -4.73 -1.73 -14.67
CA ALA A 85 -5.03 -0.73 -15.70
C ALA A 85 -4.21 0.55 -15.48
N LEU A 86 -4.05 0.96 -14.24
CA LEU A 86 -3.28 2.14 -13.86
C LEU A 86 -1.75 1.88 -13.86
N LEU A 87 -1.31 0.62 -13.74
CA LEU A 87 0.10 0.25 -13.54
C LEU A 87 1.07 0.90 -14.54
N PRO A 88 0.83 0.92 -15.87
CA PRO A 88 1.80 1.49 -16.81
C PRO A 88 2.10 2.98 -16.54
N MET A 89 1.08 3.76 -16.21
CA MET A 89 1.24 5.19 -15.91
C MET A 89 1.84 5.41 -14.51
N ALA A 90 1.48 4.56 -13.55
CA ALA A 90 2.05 4.58 -12.21
C ALA A 90 3.55 4.25 -12.22
N ASP A 91 3.96 3.25 -12.98
CA ASP A 91 5.38 2.89 -13.18
C ASP A 91 6.14 4.03 -13.84
N HIS A 92 5.60 4.65 -14.90
CA HIS A 92 6.19 5.83 -15.53
C HIS A 92 6.41 6.96 -14.53
N ALA A 93 5.43 7.25 -13.66
CA ALA A 93 5.59 8.25 -12.61
C ALA A 93 6.72 7.92 -11.62
N GLY A 94 7.02 6.64 -11.43
CA GLY A 94 8.16 6.14 -10.64
C GLY A 94 9.51 6.31 -11.33
N CYS A 95 9.55 6.22 -12.66
CA CYS A 95 10.80 6.31 -13.44
C CYS A 95 11.37 7.72 -13.54
N VAL A 96 10.54 8.76 -13.36
CA VAL A 96 10.95 10.15 -13.55
C VAL A 96 11.09 10.89 -12.22
N SER A 97 12.04 11.81 -12.13
CA SER A 97 12.24 12.63 -10.92
C SER A 97 11.45 13.92 -11.01
N GLY A 98 10.61 14.22 -10.01
CA GLY A 98 9.89 15.49 -9.92
C GLY A 98 10.79 16.72 -9.80
N TRP A 99 12.08 16.57 -9.53
CA TRP A 99 13.06 17.65 -9.57
C TRP A 99 13.51 18.00 -10.99
N ARG A 100 13.36 17.08 -11.94
CA ARG A 100 13.82 17.22 -13.32
C ARG A 100 12.67 17.42 -14.30
N GLU A 101 11.51 16.86 -13.97
CA GLU A 101 10.36 16.83 -14.86
C GLU A 101 9.10 17.28 -14.13
N ASP A 102 8.27 18.06 -14.81
CA ASP A 102 6.93 18.43 -14.32
C ASP A 102 5.99 17.24 -14.48
N LYS A 103 5.59 16.67 -13.36
CA LYS A 103 4.68 15.52 -13.30
C LYS A 103 3.20 15.91 -13.23
N SER A 104 2.88 17.20 -13.24
CA SER A 104 1.51 17.66 -13.00
C SER A 104 0.51 17.21 -14.07
N GLY A 105 0.99 16.98 -15.28
CA GLY A 105 0.18 16.53 -16.42
C GLY A 105 0.13 15.01 -16.62
N LEU A 106 0.75 14.20 -15.74
CA LEU A 106 0.76 12.73 -15.92
C LEU A 106 -0.61 12.09 -15.75
N PHE A 107 -1.44 12.66 -14.89
CA PHE A 107 -2.75 12.10 -14.54
C PHE A 107 -3.83 13.19 -14.56
N SER A 108 -5.06 12.80 -14.89
CA SER A 108 -6.25 13.56 -14.53
C SER A 108 -6.48 13.44 -13.02
N TRP A 109 -6.83 14.56 -12.39
CA TRP A 109 -6.96 14.65 -10.95
C TRP A 109 -7.96 15.74 -10.53
N HIS A 110 -8.42 15.66 -9.29
CA HIS A 110 -9.24 16.71 -8.67
C HIS A 110 -8.81 16.90 -7.20
N TYR A 111 -9.26 17.98 -6.58
CA TYR A 111 -8.99 18.20 -5.16
C TYR A 111 -9.91 17.37 -4.27
N ALA A 112 -9.34 16.75 -3.25
CA ALA A 112 -10.06 16.26 -2.08
C ALA A 112 -10.57 17.44 -1.22
N GLU A 113 -11.47 17.19 -0.27
CA GLU A 113 -11.94 18.22 0.67
C GLU A 113 -10.80 18.84 1.48
N ASN A 114 -9.78 18.04 1.85
CA ASN A 114 -8.60 18.54 2.56
C ASN A 114 -7.59 19.25 1.64
N GLY A 115 -7.82 19.30 0.33
CA GLY A 115 -6.95 19.93 -0.67
C GLY A 115 -5.82 19.05 -1.19
N ALA A 116 -5.76 17.77 -0.85
CA ALA A 116 -4.85 16.82 -1.50
C ALA A 116 -5.30 16.52 -2.94
N PRO A 117 -4.39 16.32 -3.92
CA PRO A 117 -4.77 15.93 -5.27
C PRO A 117 -5.13 14.44 -5.31
N LEU A 118 -6.34 14.08 -5.72
CA LEU A 118 -6.79 12.71 -5.93
C LEU A 118 -6.67 12.35 -7.40
N LEU A 119 -6.19 11.15 -7.68
CA LEU A 119 -6.01 10.63 -9.02
C LEU A 119 -7.32 10.03 -9.52
N GLU A 120 -7.89 10.54 -10.63
CA GLU A 120 -9.22 10.11 -11.14
C GLU A 120 -9.25 8.67 -11.60
N ALA A 121 -8.16 8.17 -12.20
CA ALA A 121 -8.09 6.81 -12.70
C ALA A 121 -7.80 5.76 -11.61
N ALA A 122 -7.60 6.16 -10.35
CA ALA A 122 -7.35 5.21 -9.28
C ALA A 122 -8.66 4.60 -8.79
N PRO A 123 -8.76 3.26 -8.71
CA PRO A 123 -9.98 2.59 -8.26
C PRO A 123 -10.34 2.88 -6.80
N VAL A 124 -9.35 3.23 -5.99
CA VAL A 124 -9.51 3.68 -4.60
C VAL A 124 -8.46 4.74 -4.29
N SER A 125 -8.91 5.85 -3.70
CA SER A 125 -8.04 6.95 -3.27
C SER A 125 -8.35 7.34 -1.82
N MET A 126 -7.31 7.64 -1.05
CA MET A 126 -7.40 8.15 0.31
C MET A 126 -6.78 9.54 0.37
N ALA A 127 -7.53 10.54 0.83
CA ALA A 127 -6.97 11.84 1.18
C ALA A 127 -6.56 11.84 2.65
N CYS A 128 -5.36 12.32 2.91
CA CYS A 128 -4.72 12.18 4.21
C CYS A 128 -4.12 13.49 4.70
N THR A 129 -4.22 13.73 6.01
CA THR A 129 -3.49 14.78 6.73
C THR A 129 -2.32 14.17 7.50
N VAL A 130 -1.13 14.73 7.33
CA VAL A 130 0.07 14.34 8.08
C VAL A 130 -0.07 14.80 9.53
N THR A 131 0.12 13.88 10.46
CA THR A 131 0.06 14.15 11.91
C THR A 131 1.44 14.09 12.56
N ASP A 132 2.40 13.40 11.95
CA ASP A 132 3.78 13.31 12.43
C ASP A 132 4.71 12.86 11.30
N ILE A 133 6.02 13.09 11.45
CA ILE A 133 7.05 12.68 10.50
C ILE A 133 8.17 11.98 11.27
N TYR A 134 8.34 10.68 11.03
CA TYR A 134 9.46 9.92 11.57
C TYR A 134 10.60 9.85 10.55
N ARG A 135 11.79 10.27 10.95
CA ARG A 135 12.98 10.33 10.09
C ARG A 135 13.99 9.25 10.44
N THR A 136 14.47 8.55 9.43
CA THR A 136 15.60 7.63 9.50
C THR A 136 16.66 8.04 8.47
N PRO A 137 17.90 7.53 8.54
CA PRO A 137 18.89 7.84 7.51
C PRO A 137 18.40 7.53 6.10
N GLY A 138 18.22 8.58 5.29
CA GLY A 138 17.79 8.49 3.89
C GLY A 138 16.29 8.34 3.65
N PHE A 139 15.43 8.22 4.70
CA PHE A 139 13.99 8.08 4.56
C PHE A 139 13.21 9.00 5.49
N GLU A 140 12.03 9.40 5.00
CA GLU A 140 11.00 10.07 5.80
C GLU A 140 9.72 9.24 5.76
N SER A 141 9.16 8.97 6.93
CA SER A 141 7.90 8.24 7.11
C SER A 141 6.84 9.20 7.62
N PHE A 142 5.87 9.51 6.77
CA PHE A 142 4.75 10.38 7.08
C PHE A 142 3.66 9.57 7.77
N ILE A 143 3.36 9.94 9.00
CA ILE A 143 2.27 9.36 9.79
C ILE A 143 1.01 10.15 9.47
N CYS A 144 0.02 9.49 8.89
CA CYS A 144 -1.14 10.15 8.30
C CYS A 144 -2.44 9.67 8.92
N ARG A 145 -3.34 10.61 9.20
CA ARG A 145 -4.76 10.33 9.41
C ARG A 145 -5.45 10.33 8.05
N ILE A 146 -6.31 9.36 7.81
CA ILE A 146 -7.20 9.31 6.65
C ILE A 146 -8.37 10.26 6.93
N ASP A 147 -8.57 11.25 6.09
CA ASP A 147 -9.68 12.21 6.20
C ASP A 147 -10.90 11.72 5.41
N GLU A 148 -10.69 11.16 4.22
CA GLU A 148 -11.71 10.54 3.39
C GLU A 148 -11.12 9.41 2.53
N THR A 149 -11.99 8.50 2.12
CA THR A 149 -11.67 7.44 1.15
C THR A 149 -12.73 7.41 0.07
N LEU A 150 -12.31 7.56 -1.18
CA LEU A 150 -13.16 7.41 -2.35
C LEU A 150 -12.87 6.05 -3.01
N ALA A 151 -13.90 5.37 -3.45
CA ALA A 151 -13.78 4.10 -4.18
C ALA A 151 -14.80 4.07 -5.30
N GLU A 152 -14.45 3.43 -6.41
CA GLU A 152 -15.41 3.16 -7.48
C GLU A 152 -16.61 2.35 -6.94
N GLU A 153 -17.81 2.74 -7.28
CA GLU A 153 -19.04 2.08 -6.83
C GLU A 153 -19.07 0.59 -7.21
N SER A 154 -18.55 0.25 -8.38
CA SER A 154 -18.41 -1.11 -8.89
C SER A 154 -17.58 -2.05 -8.00
N LEU A 155 -16.70 -1.48 -7.18
CA LEU A 155 -15.82 -2.20 -6.24
C LEU A 155 -16.46 -2.42 -4.86
N LEU A 156 -17.62 -1.82 -4.62
CA LEU A 156 -18.30 -1.95 -3.34
C LEU A 156 -19.20 -3.20 -3.33
N ASN A 157 -19.24 -3.87 -2.18
CA ASN A 157 -20.19 -4.93 -1.92
C ASN A 157 -21.54 -4.34 -1.43
N GLU A 158 -22.55 -5.18 -1.23
CA GLU A 158 -23.89 -4.78 -0.74
C GLU A 158 -23.87 -4.03 0.61
N ALA A 159 -22.82 -4.18 1.40
CA ALA A 159 -22.62 -3.48 2.67
C ALA A 159 -21.82 -2.17 2.52
N GLY A 160 -21.57 -1.69 1.29
CA GLY A 160 -20.79 -0.48 1.00
C GLY A 160 -19.31 -0.59 1.34
N LYS A 161 -18.75 -1.82 1.42
CA LYS A 161 -17.34 -2.06 1.71
C LYS A 161 -16.60 -2.50 0.47
N ILE A 162 -15.33 -2.12 0.34
CA ILE A 162 -14.46 -2.53 -0.77
C ILE A 162 -14.38 -4.07 -0.83
N ASP A 163 -14.71 -4.64 -1.99
CA ASP A 163 -14.49 -6.06 -2.29
C ASP A 163 -13.13 -6.23 -2.96
N TYR A 164 -12.14 -6.67 -2.21
CA TYR A 164 -10.78 -6.88 -2.69
C TYR A 164 -10.64 -7.98 -3.76
N ARG A 165 -11.66 -8.81 -3.97
CA ARG A 165 -11.72 -9.74 -5.12
C ARG A 165 -11.97 -9.01 -6.43
N ARG A 166 -12.61 -7.82 -6.37
CA ARG A 166 -12.86 -6.94 -7.52
C ARG A 166 -11.74 -5.93 -7.70
N LEU A 167 -11.29 -5.29 -6.61
CA LEU A 167 -10.23 -4.28 -6.63
C LEU A 167 -8.91 -4.83 -7.17
N LYS A 168 -8.48 -6.02 -6.74
CA LYS A 168 -7.24 -6.67 -7.18
C LYS A 168 -6.04 -5.71 -7.25
N PRO A 169 -5.64 -5.09 -6.14
CA PRO A 169 -4.53 -4.15 -6.18
C PRO A 169 -3.25 -4.84 -6.66
N VAL A 170 -2.45 -4.11 -7.43
CA VAL A 170 -1.10 -4.55 -7.78
C VAL A 170 -0.24 -4.56 -6.52
N LEU A 171 0.54 -5.61 -6.36
CA LEU A 171 1.50 -5.75 -5.28
C LEU A 171 2.90 -5.54 -5.81
N PHE A 172 3.76 -4.95 -4.99
CA PHE A 172 5.16 -4.70 -5.32
C PHE A 172 6.07 -5.46 -4.36
N GLU A 173 7.15 -6.03 -4.89
CA GLU A 173 8.26 -6.56 -4.11
C GLU A 173 9.59 -5.93 -4.58
N MET A 174 10.40 -5.47 -3.63
CA MET A 174 11.64 -4.76 -3.94
C MET A 174 12.85 -5.68 -4.20
N PRO A 175 12.98 -6.89 -3.64
CA PRO A 175 14.14 -7.73 -3.87
C PRO A 175 14.46 -8.00 -5.34
N THR A 176 13.43 -8.22 -6.18
CA THR A 176 13.60 -8.41 -7.63
C THR A 176 12.95 -7.30 -8.47
N TYR A 177 12.32 -6.30 -7.83
CA TYR A 177 11.60 -5.19 -8.47
C TYR A 177 10.46 -5.66 -9.37
N GLU A 178 9.66 -6.62 -8.86
CA GLU A 178 8.54 -7.17 -9.62
C GLU A 178 7.18 -6.67 -9.11
N TYR A 179 6.24 -6.59 -10.05
CA TYR A 179 4.82 -6.37 -9.77
C TYR A 179 4.08 -7.69 -9.78
N LEU A 180 3.30 -7.94 -8.74
CA LEU A 180 2.59 -9.20 -8.53
C LEU A 180 1.08 -8.97 -8.50
N ARG A 181 0.32 -9.98 -8.88
CA ARG A 181 -1.14 -10.01 -8.73
C ARG A 181 -1.54 -10.50 -7.35
N THR A 182 -2.65 -9.99 -6.83
CA THR A 182 -3.32 -10.65 -5.71
C THR A 182 -3.90 -12.00 -6.16
N GLY A 183 -3.79 -13.01 -5.30
CA GLY A 183 -4.36 -14.33 -5.55
C GLY A 183 -5.81 -14.47 -5.06
N ASP A 184 -6.30 -15.71 -5.10
CA ASP A 184 -7.65 -16.06 -4.64
C ASP A 184 -7.79 -15.96 -3.12
N VAL A 185 -9.03 -15.81 -2.66
CA VAL A 185 -9.36 -15.86 -1.23
C VAL A 185 -9.14 -17.28 -0.69
N ILE A 186 -8.18 -17.42 0.22
CA ILE A 186 -7.86 -18.72 0.83
C ILE A 186 -8.88 -19.10 1.91
N SER A 187 -9.27 -18.14 2.76
CA SER A 187 -10.20 -18.38 3.88
C SER A 187 -10.68 -17.05 4.48
N ARG A 188 -11.69 -17.12 5.32
CA ARG A 188 -12.07 -16.02 6.20
C ARG A 188 -11.17 -15.98 7.43
N CYS A 189 -10.82 -14.76 7.86
CA CYS A 189 -10.04 -14.55 9.08
C CYS A 189 -10.71 -15.23 10.29
N MET A 190 -9.90 -15.84 11.15
CA MET A 190 -10.32 -16.56 12.38
C MET A 190 -11.27 -17.74 12.14
N LYS A 191 -11.47 -18.21 10.90
CA LYS A 191 -12.28 -19.38 10.59
C LYS A 191 -11.48 -20.65 10.32
N MET A 192 -10.16 -20.55 10.18
CA MET A 192 -9.26 -21.68 10.07
C MET A 192 -8.88 -22.15 11.48
N LYS A 193 -9.80 -22.81 12.16
CA LYS A 193 -9.46 -23.48 13.43
C LYS A 193 -8.49 -24.61 13.11
N ALA A 194 -7.32 -24.63 13.74
CA ALA A 194 -6.54 -25.85 13.83
C ALA A 194 -7.46 -26.93 14.41
N LYS A 195 -7.47 -28.13 13.83
CA LYS A 195 -8.04 -29.30 14.49
C LYS A 195 -7.15 -29.59 15.69
N THR A 196 -7.32 -28.85 16.78
CA THR A 196 -6.82 -29.27 18.09
C THR A 196 -7.71 -30.39 18.51
N ASP A 197 -7.13 -31.55 18.83
CA ASP A 197 -7.82 -32.73 19.31
C ASP A 197 -8.80 -32.32 20.43
N ALA A 198 -10.07 -32.18 20.07
CA ALA A 198 -11.17 -32.24 21.03
C ALA A 198 -11.41 -33.71 21.34
N ALA A 199 -10.56 -34.29 22.19
CA ALA A 199 -10.79 -35.56 22.87
C ALA A 199 -9.80 -35.63 24.02
N ARG A 200 -10.10 -34.86 25.04
CA ARG A 200 -9.75 -35.18 26.43
C ARG A 200 -11.07 -35.16 27.20
N GLU A 201 -11.80 -36.24 27.11
CA GLU A 201 -12.65 -36.82 28.16
C GLU A 201 -12.18 -38.24 28.42
#